data_fd575bbbe2550ff6532ff6b4fb1a5c51
#
_entry.id   fd575bbbe2550ff6532ff6b4fb1a5c51
#
_cell.length_a   1.000
_cell.length_b   1.000
_cell.length_c   1.000
_cell.angle_alpha   90.00
_cell.angle_beta   90.00
_cell.angle_gamma   90.00
#
_symmetry.space_group_name_H-M   'P 1'
#
loop_
_entity.id
_entity.type
_entity.pdbx_description
1 polymer ?
#
loop_
_entity_poly.entity_id
_entity_poly.type
_entity_poly.pdbx_seq_one_letter_code
_entity_poly.pdbx_strand_id
1 'polypeptide(L)'
;GLREVSDPTQKHLEEQLALLSPEDRAVVTEIQNSAGEKAMVLILRGANKGSRFLITSSGVTVGRSASSSIFLDDVTVSRTHATITKVGKGFLLKDEGSLNGTYINNISITEHELVSGDEFQIGKFHMLFVGSN
;
A
#
# COMPACT_ATOMS: atom_id res chain seq x y z
N GLY A 1 12.22 24.76 -13.55
CA GLY A 1 12.03 24.62 -13.20
C GLY A 1 11.44 24.64 -12.61
N LEU A 2 11.18 24.91 -12.79
CA LEU A 2 10.73 24.82 -12.13
C LEU A 2 10.54 24.02 -11.37
N ARG A 3 10.78 23.93 -10.71
CA ARG A 3 10.68 23.07 -9.99
C ARG A 3 9.80 22.79 -9.47
N GLU A 4 9.74 22.58 -9.50
CA GLU A 4 8.74 22.05 -9.25
C GLU A 4 8.23 22.05 -7.96
N VAL A 5 6.99 22.33 -7.73
CA VAL A 5 6.37 22.15 -6.47
C VAL A 5 6.29 20.67 -6.20
N SER A 6 6.77 20.22 -5.06
CA SER A 6 6.70 18.81 -4.70
C SER A 6 5.25 18.39 -4.51
N ASP A 7 4.87 17.31 -5.17
CA ASP A 7 3.61 16.65 -4.89
C ASP A 7 3.63 16.16 -3.43
N PRO A 8 2.61 16.49 -2.60
CA PRO A 8 2.58 16.03 -1.21
C PRO A 8 2.68 14.51 -1.07
N THR A 9 2.11 13.75 -2.01
CA THR A 9 2.19 12.29 -2.01
C THR A 9 3.62 11.83 -2.20
N GLN A 10 4.35 12.45 -3.12
CA GLN A 10 5.75 12.11 -3.36
C GLN A 10 6.63 12.54 -2.19
N LYS A 11 6.36 13.67 -1.59
CA LYS A 11 7.10 14.12 -0.42
C LYS A 11 6.92 13.15 0.74
N HIS A 12 5.70 12.71 0.98
CA HIS A 12 5.40 11.74 2.03
C HIS A 12 6.14 10.43 1.77
N LEU A 13 6.11 9.95 0.53
CA LEU A 13 6.84 8.75 0.13
C LEU A 13 8.34 8.89 0.45
N GLU A 14 8.95 9.99 0.02
CA GLU A 14 10.38 10.21 0.23
C GLU A 14 10.74 10.24 1.72
N GLU A 15 9.89 10.88 2.54
CA GLU A 15 10.11 10.94 3.98
C GLU A 15 10.08 9.54 4.60
N GLN A 16 9.14 8.71 4.18
CA GLN A 16 9.03 7.35 4.71
C GLN A 16 10.17 6.46 4.23
N LEU A 17 10.56 6.60 2.96
CA LEU A 17 11.66 5.80 2.42
C LEU A 17 12.99 6.15 3.08
N ALA A 18 13.17 7.38 3.52
CA ALA A 18 14.39 7.81 4.20
C ALA A 18 14.58 7.10 5.55
N LEU A 19 13.50 6.55 6.12
CA LEU A 19 13.55 5.85 7.39
C LEU A 19 13.88 4.36 7.24
N LEU A 20 13.93 3.84 6.02
CA LEU A 20 14.16 2.43 5.78
C LEU A 20 15.62 2.04 5.92
N SER A 21 15.86 0.77 6.24
CA SER A 21 17.21 0.21 6.24
C SER A 21 17.78 0.19 4.82
N PRO A 22 19.11 0.08 4.66
CA PRO A 22 19.70 -0.05 3.33
C PRO A 22 19.14 -1.22 2.54
N GLU A 23 18.87 -2.35 3.19
CA GLU A 23 18.30 -3.54 2.53
C GLU A 23 16.91 -3.23 1.98
N ASP A 24 16.08 -2.56 2.79
CA ASP A 24 14.73 -2.22 2.38
C ASP A 24 14.74 -1.18 1.26
N ARG A 25 15.68 -0.24 1.30
CA ARG A 25 15.81 0.74 0.22
C ARG A 25 16.22 0.09 -1.09
N ALA A 26 17.04 -0.95 -1.04
CA ALA A 26 17.40 -1.70 -2.24
C ALA A 26 16.17 -2.37 -2.86
N VAL A 27 15.29 -2.94 -2.03
CA VAL A 27 14.05 -3.55 -2.50
C VAL A 27 13.17 -2.49 -3.15
N VAL A 28 13.06 -1.31 -2.53
CA VAL A 28 12.28 -0.21 -3.09
C VAL A 28 12.82 0.22 -4.45
N THR A 29 14.14 0.32 -4.59
CA THR A 29 14.76 0.69 -5.85
C THR A 29 14.41 -0.33 -6.94
N GLU A 30 14.46 -1.60 -6.61
CA GLU A 30 14.07 -2.66 -7.55
C GLU A 30 12.63 -2.50 -7.99
N ILE A 31 11.73 -2.20 -7.05
CA ILE A 31 10.31 -2.00 -7.34
C ILE A 31 10.10 -0.79 -8.23
N GLN A 32 10.76 0.31 -7.92
CA GLN A 32 10.63 1.55 -8.68
C GLN A 32 11.10 1.38 -10.13
N ASN A 33 12.04 0.48 -10.35
CA ASN A 33 12.58 0.19 -11.68
C ASN A 33 11.92 -1.01 -12.36
N SER A 34 10.85 -1.54 -11.80
CA SER A 34 10.23 -2.78 -12.31
C SER A 34 9.22 -2.55 -13.43
N ALA A 35 9.03 -1.30 -13.87
CA ALA A 35 8.10 -0.94 -14.96
C ALA A 35 6.67 -1.42 -14.69
N GLY A 36 6.24 -1.33 -13.44
CA GLY A 36 4.88 -1.69 -13.05
C GLY A 36 4.67 -3.15 -12.73
N GLU A 37 5.73 -3.96 -12.74
CA GLU A 37 5.58 -5.40 -12.49
C GLU A 37 5.45 -5.74 -11.01
N LYS A 38 5.99 -4.90 -10.13
CA LYS A 38 6.03 -5.15 -8.69
C LYS A 38 5.61 -3.92 -7.92
N ALA A 39 5.11 -4.14 -6.72
CA ALA A 39 4.82 -3.08 -5.77
C ALA A 39 5.08 -3.60 -4.37
N MET A 40 5.03 -2.70 -3.40
CA MET A 40 5.23 -3.06 -1.99
C MET A 40 4.24 -2.28 -1.15
N VAL A 41 3.76 -2.91 -0.09
CA VAL A 41 2.97 -2.23 0.94
C VAL A 41 3.80 -2.24 2.22
N LEU A 42 3.94 -1.06 2.82
CA LEU A 42 4.65 -0.89 4.08
C LEU A 42 3.66 -0.44 5.14
N ILE A 43 3.61 -1.14 6.27
CA ILE A 43 2.70 -0.77 7.35
C ILE A 43 3.35 0.33 8.18
N LEU A 44 2.71 1.50 8.20
CA LEU A 44 3.20 2.68 8.92
C LEU A 44 2.69 2.76 10.35
N ARG A 45 1.46 2.29 10.60
CA ARG A 45 0.82 2.33 11.92
C ARG A 45 -0.01 1.07 12.13
N GLY A 46 -0.04 0.62 13.36
CA GLY A 46 -0.77 -0.57 13.77
C GLY A 46 0.17 -1.56 14.42
N ALA A 47 -0.37 -2.70 14.84
CA ALA A 47 0.40 -3.71 15.54
C ALA A 47 1.58 -4.25 14.73
N ASN A 48 1.45 -4.22 13.39
CA ASN A 48 2.47 -4.76 12.49
C ASN A 48 3.35 -3.65 11.89
N LYS A 49 3.47 -2.52 12.56
CA LYS A 49 4.28 -1.40 12.07
C LYS A 49 5.67 -1.88 11.65
N GLY A 50 6.09 -1.46 10.46
CA GLY A 50 7.38 -1.83 9.89
C GLY A 50 7.35 -3.06 9.01
N SER A 51 6.26 -3.83 9.03
CA SER A 51 6.12 -4.98 8.14
C SER A 51 5.94 -4.50 6.71
N ARG A 52 6.48 -5.27 5.77
CA ARG A 52 6.37 -4.97 4.34
C ARG A 52 5.94 -6.21 3.59
N PHE A 53 5.18 -5.98 2.52
CA PHE A 53 4.63 -7.07 1.70
C PHE A 53 4.89 -6.75 0.24
N LEU A 54 5.52 -7.69 -0.46
CA LEU A 54 5.74 -7.58 -1.90
C LEU A 54 4.45 -7.96 -2.62
N ILE A 55 4.08 -7.16 -3.64
CA ILE A 55 2.92 -7.44 -4.48
C ILE A 55 3.41 -7.67 -5.90
N THR A 56 2.99 -8.78 -6.48
CA THR A 56 3.32 -9.16 -7.85
C THR A 56 2.03 -9.23 -8.67
N SER A 57 2.14 -9.74 -9.90
CA SER A 57 0.98 -9.87 -10.79
C SER A 57 -0.13 -10.74 -10.22
N SER A 58 0.17 -11.59 -9.23
CA SER A 58 -0.84 -12.41 -8.57
C SER A 58 -1.79 -11.61 -7.67
N GLY A 59 -1.38 -10.39 -7.30
CA GLY A 59 -2.16 -9.58 -6.38
C GLY A 59 -2.08 -10.08 -4.95
N VAL A 60 -2.80 -9.40 -4.06
CA VAL A 60 -2.87 -9.80 -2.65
C VAL A 60 -4.27 -9.56 -2.12
N THR A 61 -4.61 -10.31 -1.08
CA THR A 61 -5.82 -10.08 -0.29
C THR A 61 -5.41 -9.49 1.06
N VAL A 62 -6.25 -8.61 1.59
CA VAL A 62 -6.00 -7.95 2.88
C VAL A 62 -7.19 -8.26 3.78
N GLY A 63 -6.94 -8.78 4.97
CA GLY A 63 -8.04 -9.06 5.86
C GLY A 63 -7.64 -9.73 7.15
N ARG A 64 -8.66 -9.98 7.98
CA ARG A 64 -8.49 -10.63 9.27
C ARG A 64 -8.46 -12.16 9.16
N SER A 65 -8.85 -12.71 8.00
CA SER A 65 -8.77 -14.15 7.77
C SER A 65 -7.31 -14.57 7.70
N ALA A 66 -6.99 -15.71 8.34
CA ALA A 66 -5.62 -16.22 8.32
C ALA A 66 -5.15 -16.59 6.92
N SER A 67 -6.07 -16.73 5.96
CA SER A 67 -5.73 -17.01 4.57
C SER A 67 -5.37 -15.76 3.78
N SER A 68 -5.52 -14.57 4.37
CA SER A 68 -5.18 -13.31 3.69
C SER A 68 -3.68 -13.19 3.46
N SER A 69 -3.29 -12.70 2.28
CA SER A 69 -1.87 -12.45 1.97
C SER A 69 -1.28 -11.41 2.92
N ILE A 70 -2.05 -10.34 3.16
CA ILE A 70 -1.71 -9.36 4.18
C ILE A 70 -2.69 -9.60 5.33
N PHE A 71 -2.21 -10.37 6.30
CA PHE A 71 -3.02 -10.78 7.44
C PHE A 71 -2.96 -9.70 8.52
N LEU A 72 -4.11 -9.09 8.82
CA LEU A 72 -4.22 -8.06 9.83
C LEU A 72 -5.18 -8.57 10.92
N ASP A 73 -4.62 -9.07 12.01
CA ASP A 73 -5.38 -9.69 13.08
C ASP A 73 -5.90 -8.63 14.04
N ASP A 74 -6.97 -7.95 13.64
CA ASP A 74 -7.58 -6.91 14.46
C ASP A 74 -9.07 -6.85 14.20
N VAL A 75 -9.84 -6.54 15.25
CA VAL A 75 -11.30 -6.51 15.18
C VAL A 75 -11.81 -5.40 14.26
N THR A 76 -10.99 -4.38 13.97
CA THR A 76 -11.38 -3.29 13.07
C THR A 76 -11.29 -3.70 11.60
N VAL A 77 -10.72 -4.87 11.30
CA VAL A 77 -10.51 -5.36 9.93
C VAL A 77 -11.52 -6.47 9.65
N SER A 78 -12.19 -6.39 8.50
CA SER A 78 -13.10 -7.45 8.06
C SER A 78 -12.31 -8.67 7.60
N ARG A 79 -12.94 -9.84 7.61
CA ARG A 79 -12.26 -11.09 7.25
C ARG A 79 -11.67 -11.03 5.85
N THR A 80 -12.46 -10.57 4.88
CA THR A 80 -11.97 -10.21 3.54
C THR A 80 -12.24 -8.72 3.38
N HIS A 81 -11.26 -7.89 3.68
CA HIS A 81 -11.48 -6.45 3.76
C HIS A 81 -11.26 -5.77 2.42
N ALA A 82 -10.18 -6.10 1.77
CA ALA A 82 -9.81 -5.46 0.51
C ALA A 82 -8.90 -6.37 -0.30
N THR A 83 -8.76 -6.02 -1.59
CA THR A 83 -7.82 -6.71 -2.48
C THR A 83 -7.00 -5.67 -3.21
N ILE A 84 -5.78 -6.03 -3.57
CA ILE A 84 -4.95 -5.23 -4.45
C ILE A 84 -4.60 -6.14 -5.63
N THR A 85 -5.05 -5.76 -6.83
CA THR A 85 -4.87 -6.57 -8.02
C THR A 85 -4.11 -5.79 -9.07
N LYS A 86 -3.33 -6.49 -9.88
CA LYS A 86 -2.59 -5.85 -10.97
C LYS A 86 -3.55 -5.56 -12.11
N VAL A 87 -3.54 -4.31 -12.59
CA VAL A 87 -4.32 -3.88 -13.75
C VAL A 87 -3.37 -3.11 -14.67
N GLY A 88 -3.05 -3.69 -15.82
CA GLY A 88 -2.06 -3.08 -16.71
C GLY A 88 -0.71 -2.96 -16.02
N LYS A 89 -0.17 -1.76 -15.98
CA LYS A 89 1.10 -1.47 -15.31
C LYS A 89 0.90 -0.89 -13.90
N GLY A 90 -0.32 -0.99 -13.37
CA GLY A 90 -0.63 -0.45 -12.06
C GLY A 90 -1.30 -1.48 -11.18
N PHE A 91 -1.76 -1.01 -10.03
CA PHE A 91 -2.44 -1.85 -9.04
C PHE A 91 -3.71 -1.17 -8.56
N LEU A 92 -4.78 -1.95 -8.47
CA LEU A 92 -6.09 -1.46 -8.06
C LEU A 92 -6.39 -1.96 -6.65
N LEU A 93 -6.66 -1.03 -5.75
CA LEU A 93 -7.14 -1.32 -4.40
C LEU A 93 -8.66 -1.31 -4.44
N LYS A 94 -9.28 -2.40 -3.96
CA LYS A 94 -10.73 -2.53 -3.97
C LYS A 94 -11.22 -2.97 -2.61
N ASP A 95 -12.21 -2.22 -2.07
CA ASP A 95 -12.90 -2.62 -0.85
C ASP A 95 -13.85 -3.76 -1.17
N GLU A 96 -13.81 -4.83 -0.38
CA GLU A 96 -14.63 -6.01 -0.63
C GLU A 96 -15.87 -6.04 0.24
N GLY A 97 -16.51 -4.89 0.45
CA GLY A 97 -17.70 -4.81 1.26
C GLY A 97 -17.41 -4.81 2.75
N SER A 98 -16.30 -4.19 3.14
CA SER A 98 -15.87 -4.20 4.53
C SER A 98 -16.84 -3.43 5.43
N LEU A 99 -16.85 -3.79 6.71
CA LEU A 99 -17.71 -3.13 7.69
C LEU A 99 -17.27 -1.69 7.95
N ASN A 100 -15.97 -1.46 8.10
CA ASN A 100 -15.44 -0.15 8.47
C ASN A 100 -14.92 0.68 7.31
N GLY A 101 -14.90 0.12 6.10
CA GLY A 101 -14.45 0.83 4.90
C GLY A 101 -12.95 0.81 4.69
N THR A 102 -12.56 1.25 3.50
CA THR A 102 -11.17 1.42 3.09
C THR A 102 -11.00 2.88 2.68
N TYR A 103 -9.91 3.51 3.10
CA TYR A 103 -9.71 4.95 2.91
C TYR A 103 -8.39 5.22 2.22
N ILE A 104 -8.38 6.18 1.29
CA ILE A 104 -7.17 6.72 0.66
C ILE A 104 -7.08 8.18 1.06
N ASN A 105 -5.98 8.56 1.71
CA ASN A 105 -5.75 9.94 2.14
C ASN A 105 -6.99 10.51 2.84
N ASN A 106 -7.58 9.69 3.73
CA ASN A 106 -8.75 10.00 4.56
C ASN A 106 -10.08 10.08 3.80
N ILE A 107 -10.11 9.61 2.56
CA ILE A 107 -11.34 9.59 1.75
C ILE A 107 -11.76 8.14 1.54
N SER A 108 -13.02 7.82 1.90
CA SER A 108 -13.55 6.47 1.71
C SER A 108 -13.66 6.15 0.23
N ILE A 109 -13.22 4.95 -0.15
CA ILE A 109 -13.24 4.51 -1.54
C ILE A 109 -13.92 3.14 -1.66
N THR A 110 -14.47 2.86 -2.84
CA THR A 110 -14.86 1.50 -3.21
C THR A 110 -13.74 0.84 -3.99
N GLU A 111 -13.09 1.58 -4.86
CA GLU A 111 -11.89 1.14 -5.53
C GLU A 111 -11.05 2.36 -5.91
N HIS A 112 -9.74 2.15 -6.04
CA HIS A 112 -8.82 3.24 -6.33
C HIS A 112 -7.57 2.67 -6.98
N GLU A 113 -7.16 3.27 -8.09
CA GLU A 113 -5.89 2.92 -8.74
C GLU A 113 -4.76 3.55 -7.94
N LEU A 114 -3.92 2.72 -7.34
CA LEU A 114 -2.87 3.18 -6.44
C LEU A 114 -1.73 3.83 -7.22
N VAL A 115 -1.22 4.93 -6.69
CA VAL A 115 0.03 5.52 -7.18
C VAL A 115 1.06 5.48 -6.06
N SER A 116 2.33 5.39 -6.44
CA SER A 116 3.41 5.32 -5.46
C SER A 116 3.35 6.54 -4.54
N GLY A 117 3.34 6.29 -3.24
CA GLY A 117 3.21 7.33 -2.23
C GLY A 117 1.82 7.42 -1.62
N ASP A 118 0.83 6.75 -2.19
CA ASP A 118 -0.51 6.74 -1.59
C ASP A 118 -0.46 6.07 -0.22
N GLU A 119 -1.14 6.69 0.74
CA GLU A 119 -1.36 6.08 2.05
C GLU A 119 -2.81 5.65 2.12
N PHE A 120 -3.04 4.38 2.44
CA PHE A 120 -4.39 3.87 2.60
C PHE A 120 -4.58 3.28 3.98
N GLN A 121 -5.82 3.31 4.45
CA GLN A 121 -6.17 2.88 5.79
C GLN A 121 -7.19 1.76 5.74
N ILE A 122 -6.90 0.69 6.47
CA ILE A 122 -7.79 -0.45 6.68
C ILE A 122 -7.84 -0.71 8.18
N GLY A 123 -9.01 -0.50 8.79
CA GLY A 123 -9.13 -0.59 10.24
C GLY A 123 -8.18 0.40 10.92
N LYS A 124 -7.40 -0.09 11.86
CA LYS A 124 -6.40 0.71 12.56
C LYS A 124 -5.09 0.86 11.80
N PHE A 125 -4.94 0.17 10.68
CA PHE A 125 -3.66 0.09 9.99
C PHE A 125 -3.56 1.17 8.93
N HIS A 126 -2.44 1.88 8.94
CA HIS A 126 -2.08 2.85 7.90
C HIS A 126 -0.94 2.26 7.11
N MET A 127 -1.11 2.24 5.79
CA MET A 127 -0.19 1.54 4.91
C MET A 127 0.23 2.47 3.78
N LEU A 128 1.50 2.34 3.39
CA LEU A 128 2.08 3.11 2.29
C LEU A 128 2.24 2.19 1.08
N PHE A 129 1.74 2.64 -0.07
CA PHE A 129 1.93 1.93 -1.32
C PHE A 129 3.19 2.45 -2.00
N VAL A 130 4.07 1.53 -2.38
CA VAL A 130 5.29 1.85 -3.13
C VAL A 130 5.24 1.10 -4.44
N GLY A 131 5.25 1.83 -5.54
CA GLY A 131 5.17 1.24 -6.87
C GLY A 131 6.25 1.78 -7.78
N SER A 132 6.14 1.44 -9.06
CA SER A 132 7.09 1.93 -10.06
C SER A 132 6.91 3.43 -10.28
N ASN A 133 8.01 4.05 -10.62
CA ASN A 133 8.01 5.46 -10.98
C ASN A 133 7.34 5.70 -12.33
#